data_e2730e6a74bb21e2b610525de46e809d
#
_entry.id   e2730e6a74bb21e2b610525de46e809d
#
_cell.length_a   1.000
_cell.length_b   1.000
_cell.length_c   1.000
_cell.angle_alpha   90.00
_cell.angle_beta   90.00
_cell.angle_gamma   90.00
#
_symmetry.space_group_name_H-M   'P 1'
#
loop_
_entity.id
_entity.type
_entity.pdbx_description
1 polymer ?
#
loop_
_entity_poly.entity_id
_entity_poly.type
_entity_poly.pdbx_seq_one_letter_code
_entity_poly.pdbx_strand_id
1 'polypeptide(L)'
;MRSALAEVPSVRRPVRRAVRRWAATVSAGLLAAALISGCGGDEPYVAPTQVPSTDDLQPAAAATTLDALQRALRRDDADAASALGADDQMSALLGSIVESTTAAGLDDVTLRYITENGQVSPDGAWTATVAATWRVGGFEERAAHADVAFAFADDGKRIAHIGGGADVTPVWLGGTTDVRRTDDVVVIAATGTLPVASVLAEAQEALVVARRVLGARADRLVVEVPSSAAAMDAALGIDRGSYAGVAAITTGADGSTVPGRPVHVFLNPEVYGDLEPVPAQVVMSHEAVHALTDAPASGAEAWLLEGFADYVALRDVDLPRSRTAGQIAEQVRRDGVPDTLPTRADLDSQAPHVGAAYEAAWLVCVTLAEHFGEDALVRFYDAALGGADLERTLRGQLGWTIADLTAAWQDELISISTVGG
;
A
#
# COMPACT_ATOMS: atom_id res chain seq x y z
N MET A 1 -12.37 -15.13 -5.14
CA MET A 1 -12.14 -13.69 -4.98
C MET A 1 -11.17 -13.53 -3.83
N ARG A 2 -10.04 -12.92 -4.06
CA ARG A 2 -9.10 -12.59 -3.00
C ARG A 2 -8.94 -11.08 -3.03
N SER A 3 -9.79 -10.39 -2.31
CA SER A 3 -9.60 -9.02 -1.87
C SER A 3 -9.10 -9.10 -0.43
N ALA A 4 -8.06 -8.43 -0.10
CA ALA A 4 -7.53 -8.40 1.25
C ALA A 4 -7.22 -6.96 1.61
N LEU A 5 -7.85 -6.45 2.64
CA LEU A 5 -7.21 -5.46 3.48
C LEU A 5 -6.04 -6.16 4.16
N ALA A 6 -4.92 -6.29 3.46
CA ALA A 6 -3.71 -6.66 4.12
C ALA A 6 -3.24 -5.42 4.89
N GLU A 7 -3.37 -5.44 6.21
CA GLU A 7 -2.60 -4.51 7.00
C GLU A 7 -1.13 -4.67 6.66
N VAL A 8 -0.52 -3.60 6.22
CA VAL A 8 0.93 -3.47 6.26
C VAL A 8 1.32 -3.76 7.71
N PRO A 9 2.06 -4.81 8.02
CA PRO A 9 2.49 -5.07 9.38
C PRO A 9 3.23 -3.84 9.84
N SER A 10 2.73 -3.17 10.88
CA SER A 10 3.40 -2.03 11.49
C SER A 10 4.74 -2.53 12.01
N VAL A 11 5.81 -2.31 11.27
CA VAL A 11 7.17 -2.59 11.72
C VAL A 11 7.49 -1.57 12.79
N ARG A 12 7.01 -1.83 14.02
CA ARG A 12 7.54 -1.21 15.21
C ARG A 12 8.92 -1.81 15.44
N ARG A 13 9.93 -1.20 14.85
CA ARG A 13 11.32 -1.47 15.23
C ARG A 13 11.46 -1.12 16.71
N PRO A 14 11.79 -2.08 17.59
CA PRO A 14 12.14 -1.73 18.96
C PRO A 14 13.48 -0.99 18.89
N VAL A 15 13.47 0.30 19.15
CA VAL A 15 14.68 1.07 19.45
C VAL A 15 15.21 0.52 20.79
N ARG A 16 16.01 -0.53 20.74
CA ARG A 16 16.80 -0.97 21.87
C ARG A 16 17.91 0.03 22.11
N ARG A 17 17.64 1.03 22.94
CA ARG A 17 18.68 1.80 23.61
C ARG A 17 19.49 0.85 24.50
N ALA A 18 20.59 0.35 23.98
CA ALA A 18 21.63 -0.30 24.78
C ALA A 18 22.36 0.79 25.57
N VAL A 19 21.92 1.01 26.81
CA VAL A 19 22.69 1.76 27.81
C VAL A 19 23.84 0.86 28.24
N ARG A 20 24.99 1.02 27.63
CA ARG A 20 26.24 0.41 28.10
C ARG A 20 26.74 1.19 29.30
N ARG A 21 26.56 0.63 30.49
CA ARG A 21 27.25 1.05 31.70
C ARG A 21 28.74 0.68 31.56
N TRP A 22 29.59 1.68 31.52
CA TRP A 22 31.04 1.53 31.68
C TRP A 22 31.36 1.41 33.16
N ALA A 23 31.83 0.24 33.57
CA ALA A 23 32.53 0.08 34.85
C ALA A 23 34.03 0.18 34.54
N ALA A 24 34.66 1.19 35.09
CA ALA A 24 36.10 1.33 35.12
C ALA A 24 36.71 0.37 36.11
N THR A 25 37.64 -0.47 35.69
CA THR A 25 38.62 -1.11 36.56
C THR A 25 40.01 -0.81 36.04
N VAL A 26 40.73 -0.04 36.82
CA VAL A 26 42.17 0.20 36.73
C VAL A 26 42.89 -1.03 37.23
N SER A 27 43.83 -1.56 36.45
CA SER A 27 44.91 -2.44 36.97
C SER A 27 46.18 -2.14 36.19
N ALA A 28 47.14 -1.68 36.94
CA ALA A 28 48.55 -1.48 36.53
C ALA A 28 49.29 -2.80 36.53
N GLY A 29 50.27 -2.97 35.63
CA GLY A 29 51.25 -4.03 35.80
C GLY A 29 52.07 -4.38 34.57
N LEU A 30 53.30 -3.82 34.55
CA LEU A 30 54.55 -4.43 34.15
C LEU A 30 54.92 -4.63 32.65
N LEU A 31 55.97 -3.88 32.27
CA LEU A 31 56.87 -4.08 31.14
C LEU A 31 57.51 -5.46 31.14
N ALA A 32 57.57 -6.08 29.97
CA ALA A 32 58.61 -7.03 29.63
C ALA A 32 58.97 -6.84 28.14
N ALA A 33 60.16 -6.31 27.88
CA ALA A 33 60.76 -6.25 26.56
C ALA A 33 61.24 -7.65 26.16
N ALA A 34 60.80 -8.14 25.00
CA ALA A 34 61.44 -9.29 24.34
C ALA A 34 61.70 -8.87 22.88
N LEU A 35 62.97 -8.59 22.62
CA LEU A 35 63.55 -8.50 21.28
C LEU A 35 63.63 -9.92 20.70
N ILE A 36 62.85 -10.15 19.63
CA ILE A 36 63.07 -11.31 18.75
C ILE A 36 63.24 -10.77 17.32
N SER A 37 64.48 -10.83 16.84
CA SER A 37 64.88 -10.71 15.46
C SER A 37 64.33 -11.91 14.68
N GLY A 38 63.52 -11.67 13.65
CA GLY A 38 63.10 -12.64 12.68
C GLY A 38 63.17 -12.03 11.30
N CYS A 39 64.27 -12.34 10.59
CA CYS A 39 64.35 -12.14 9.13
C CYS A 39 63.47 -13.15 8.44
N GLY A 40 62.77 -12.76 7.42
CA GLY A 40 62.25 -13.70 6.42
C GLY A 40 60.97 -13.24 5.73
N GLY A 41 61.07 -12.96 4.44
CA GLY A 41 59.97 -13.00 3.49
C GLY A 41 59.59 -11.63 2.93
N ASP A 42 60.19 -11.26 1.79
CA ASP A 42 59.69 -10.26 0.86
C ASP A 42 58.34 -10.77 0.24
N GLU A 43 57.26 -10.68 0.99
CA GLU A 43 55.95 -10.65 0.32
C GLU A 43 55.74 -9.23 -0.19
N PRO A 44 55.35 -9.05 -1.48
CA PRO A 44 55.10 -7.72 -1.98
C PRO A 44 53.92 -7.11 -1.20
N TYR A 45 54.18 -5.96 -0.57
CA TYR A 45 53.14 -5.12 0.04
C TYR A 45 52.05 -4.84 -1.00
N VAL A 46 50.94 -5.56 -0.93
CA VAL A 46 49.73 -5.18 -1.65
C VAL A 46 49.11 -4.04 -0.85
N ALA A 47 49.22 -2.85 -1.36
CA ALA A 47 48.52 -1.71 -0.80
C ALA A 47 47.04 -2.08 -0.69
N PRO A 48 46.41 -1.85 0.47
CA PRO A 48 44.96 -2.08 0.56
C PRO A 48 44.33 -1.27 -0.55
N THR A 49 43.47 -1.94 -1.35
CA THR A 49 42.63 -1.28 -2.35
C THR A 49 41.96 -0.13 -1.62
N GLN A 50 42.17 1.10 -2.06
CA GLN A 50 41.49 2.24 -1.46
C GLN A 50 40.00 1.97 -1.52
N VAL A 51 39.37 1.78 -0.37
CA VAL A 51 37.94 1.85 -0.25
C VAL A 51 37.57 3.26 -0.67
N PRO A 52 36.71 3.47 -1.70
CA PRO A 52 36.31 4.82 -2.07
C PRO A 52 35.89 5.56 -0.81
N SER A 53 36.49 6.68 -0.50
CA SER A 53 36.15 7.46 0.67
C SER A 53 34.83 8.19 0.40
N THR A 54 33.95 8.32 1.41
CA THR A 54 32.77 9.17 1.34
C THR A 54 33.08 10.63 1.02
N ASP A 55 34.38 11.04 1.02
CA ASP A 55 34.85 12.38 0.67
C ASP A 55 34.66 12.70 -0.83
N ASP A 56 34.42 11.71 -1.69
CA ASP A 56 34.19 11.91 -3.13
C ASP A 56 32.71 12.16 -3.49
N LEU A 57 31.76 12.01 -2.53
CA LEU A 57 30.35 12.28 -2.75
C LEU A 57 30.06 13.78 -2.91
N GLN A 58 29.12 14.08 -3.79
CA GLN A 58 28.68 15.47 -4.05
C GLN A 58 27.19 15.67 -3.73
N PRO A 59 26.77 15.58 -2.45
CA PRO A 59 25.37 15.72 -2.05
C PRO A 59 24.73 17.05 -2.49
N ALA A 60 25.54 18.12 -2.51
CA ALA A 60 25.07 19.43 -2.96
C ALA A 60 24.75 19.46 -4.47
N ALA A 61 25.50 18.71 -5.30
CA ALA A 61 25.20 18.58 -6.71
C ALA A 61 23.92 17.75 -6.92
N ALA A 62 23.77 16.62 -6.21
CA ALA A 62 22.56 15.81 -6.23
C ALA A 62 21.32 16.61 -5.81
N ALA A 63 21.41 17.38 -4.73
CA ALA A 63 20.34 18.28 -4.32
C ALA A 63 19.98 19.31 -5.42
N THR A 64 21.00 19.87 -6.09
CA THR A 64 20.77 20.79 -7.22
C THR A 64 20.08 20.11 -8.40
N THR A 65 20.43 18.84 -8.68
CA THR A 65 19.79 18.02 -9.72
C THR A 65 18.32 17.72 -9.38
N LEU A 66 18.02 17.38 -8.12
CA LEU A 66 16.64 17.21 -7.66
C LEU A 66 15.84 18.52 -7.74
N ASP A 67 16.44 19.66 -7.39
CA ASP A 67 15.80 20.97 -7.55
C ASP A 67 15.53 21.30 -9.03
N ALA A 68 16.40 20.85 -9.94
CA ALA A 68 16.17 21.02 -11.39
C ALA A 68 15.02 20.15 -11.85
N LEU A 69 14.93 18.89 -11.41
CA LEU A 69 13.79 18.00 -11.71
C LEU A 69 12.48 18.56 -11.17
N GLN A 70 12.44 19.05 -9.93
CA GLN A 70 11.25 19.70 -9.37
C GLN A 70 10.82 20.94 -10.19
N ARG A 71 11.78 21.72 -10.70
CA ARG A 71 11.45 22.86 -11.56
C ARG A 71 10.86 22.43 -12.89
N ALA A 72 11.38 21.32 -13.46
CA ALA A 72 10.85 20.73 -14.69
C ALA A 72 9.42 20.25 -14.49
N LEU A 73 9.15 19.50 -13.41
CA LEU A 73 7.81 19.06 -13.02
C LEU A 73 6.83 20.23 -12.87
N ARG A 74 7.22 21.29 -12.18
CA ARG A 74 6.34 22.48 -12.01
C ARG A 74 6.09 23.30 -13.27
N ARG A 75 6.88 23.11 -14.33
CA ARG A 75 6.79 23.85 -15.58
C ARG A 75 6.28 23.01 -16.74
N ASP A 76 5.97 21.75 -16.48
CA ASP A 76 5.61 20.76 -17.49
C ASP A 76 6.69 20.66 -18.60
N ASP A 77 7.98 20.75 -18.20
CA ASP A 77 9.13 20.78 -19.10
C ASP A 77 9.82 19.40 -19.15
N ALA A 78 9.27 18.52 -20.00
CA ALA A 78 9.76 17.17 -20.20
C ALA A 78 11.22 17.14 -20.74
N ASP A 79 11.59 18.10 -21.61
CA ASP A 79 12.93 18.19 -22.17
C ASP A 79 13.97 18.53 -21.07
N ALA A 80 13.63 19.47 -20.19
CA ALA A 80 14.49 19.83 -19.06
C ALA A 80 14.65 18.67 -18.08
N ALA A 81 13.62 17.87 -17.85
CA ALA A 81 13.69 16.67 -17.02
C ALA A 81 14.56 15.58 -17.68
N SER A 82 14.32 15.30 -18.97
CA SER A 82 15.10 14.33 -19.77
C SER A 82 16.59 14.64 -19.75
N ALA A 83 16.96 15.92 -19.79
CA ALA A 83 18.37 16.35 -19.74
C ALA A 83 19.09 15.97 -18.42
N LEU A 84 18.39 15.54 -17.38
CA LEU A 84 18.96 15.12 -16.09
C LEU A 84 19.28 13.63 -16.02
N GLY A 85 18.84 12.82 -16.99
CA GLY A 85 19.10 11.38 -17.05
C GLY A 85 20.59 11.08 -17.33
N ALA A 86 21.11 10.02 -16.71
CA ALA A 86 22.47 9.56 -16.91
C ALA A 86 22.67 8.83 -18.25
N ASP A 87 21.59 8.27 -18.78
CA ASP A 87 21.55 7.58 -20.07
C ASP A 87 20.20 7.84 -20.78
N ASP A 88 20.07 7.29 -21.98
CA ASP A 88 18.87 7.48 -22.82
C ASP A 88 17.60 6.91 -22.18
N GLN A 89 17.72 5.80 -21.45
CA GLN A 89 16.58 5.15 -20.79
C GLN A 89 16.07 6.02 -19.63
N MET A 90 16.97 6.49 -18.78
CA MET A 90 16.61 7.38 -17.68
C MET A 90 16.13 8.75 -18.19
N SER A 91 16.71 9.26 -19.26
CA SER A 91 16.26 10.49 -19.91
C SER A 91 14.82 10.36 -20.39
N ALA A 92 14.48 9.25 -21.06
CA ALA A 92 13.12 8.98 -21.50
C ALA A 92 12.16 8.83 -20.31
N LEU A 93 12.57 8.14 -19.24
CA LEU A 93 11.76 7.99 -18.03
C LEU A 93 11.47 9.35 -17.37
N LEU A 94 12.48 10.18 -17.18
CA LEU A 94 12.31 11.50 -16.55
C LEU A 94 11.38 12.42 -17.35
N GLY A 95 11.45 12.37 -18.68
CA GLY A 95 10.51 13.08 -19.56
C GLY A 95 9.07 12.57 -19.38
N SER A 96 8.89 11.24 -19.37
CA SER A 96 7.57 10.61 -19.21
C SER A 96 6.97 10.85 -17.81
N ILE A 97 7.80 10.99 -16.77
CA ILE A 97 7.35 11.35 -15.42
C ILE A 97 6.70 12.74 -15.43
N VAL A 98 7.26 13.73 -16.14
CA VAL A 98 6.65 15.06 -16.28
C VAL A 98 5.30 14.97 -16.96
N GLU A 99 5.21 14.26 -18.09
CA GLU A 99 3.96 14.07 -18.82
C GLU A 99 2.89 13.39 -17.97
N SER A 100 3.27 12.32 -17.24
CA SER A 100 2.36 11.55 -16.39
C SER A 100 1.88 12.35 -15.18
N THR A 101 2.76 13.10 -14.52
CA THR A 101 2.39 13.94 -13.37
C THR A 101 1.45 15.07 -13.78
N THR A 102 1.67 15.67 -14.95
CA THR A 102 0.77 16.65 -15.52
C THR A 102 -0.60 16.06 -15.83
N ALA A 103 -0.64 14.89 -16.49
CA ALA A 103 -1.88 14.20 -16.82
C ALA A 103 -2.67 13.74 -15.58
N ALA A 104 -1.98 13.28 -14.53
CA ALA A 104 -2.58 12.90 -13.24
C ALA A 104 -3.02 14.14 -12.43
N GLY A 105 -2.50 15.33 -12.77
CA GLY A 105 -2.71 16.55 -12.00
C GLY A 105 -2.06 16.48 -10.62
N LEU A 106 -0.84 15.88 -10.55
CA LEU A 106 -0.08 15.90 -9.31
C LEU A 106 0.39 17.32 -9.02
N ASP A 107 0.17 17.77 -7.81
CA ASP A 107 0.66 19.03 -7.30
C ASP A 107 1.43 18.83 -5.98
N ASP A 108 2.00 19.93 -5.45
CA ASP A 108 2.84 19.91 -4.24
C ASP A 108 4.01 18.90 -4.30
N VAL A 109 4.48 18.55 -5.53
CA VAL A 109 5.59 17.62 -5.70
C VAL A 109 6.88 18.26 -5.21
N THR A 110 7.51 17.63 -4.21
CA THR A 110 8.84 18.00 -3.73
C THR A 110 9.76 16.78 -3.67
N LEU A 111 11.03 16.98 -3.98
CA LEU A 111 12.07 15.96 -3.92
C LEU A 111 13.24 16.54 -3.12
N ARG A 112 13.48 16.01 -1.92
CA ARG A 112 14.50 16.54 -1.03
C ARG A 112 15.53 15.48 -0.68
N TYR A 113 16.79 15.74 -0.99
CA TYR A 113 17.90 14.90 -0.57
C TYR A 113 17.96 14.76 0.96
N ILE A 114 18.06 13.54 1.47
CA ILE A 114 18.12 13.25 2.91
C ILE A 114 19.53 12.78 3.29
N THR A 115 19.96 11.63 2.76
CA THR A 115 21.22 11.00 3.11
C THR A 115 21.68 10.06 2.01
N GLU A 116 22.97 9.81 1.94
CA GLU A 116 23.56 8.76 1.12
C GLU A 116 23.28 7.38 1.70
N ASN A 117 23.12 6.40 0.81
CA ASN A 117 22.92 5.00 1.13
C ASN A 117 24.04 4.16 0.52
N GLY A 118 24.84 3.50 1.36
CA GLY A 118 25.86 2.57 0.91
C GLY A 118 27.15 3.23 0.43
N GLN A 119 27.88 2.50 -0.42
CA GLN A 119 29.18 2.88 -0.93
C GLN A 119 29.08 3.43 -2.36
N VAL A 120 29.99 4.30 -2.72
CA VAL A 120 30.18 4.73 -4.11
C VAL A 120 30.66 3.53 -4.94
N SER A 121 30.02 3.27 -6.06
CA SER A 121 30.42 2.23 -7.00
C SER A 121 31.71 2.63 -7.74
N PRO A 122 32.44 1.66 -8.34
CA PRO A 122 33.70 1.96 -9.03
C PRO A 122 33.59 2.95 -10.19
N ASP A 123 32.41 3.11 -10.76
CA ASP A 123 32.10 4.08 -11.83
C ASP A 123 31.62 5.44 -11.30
N GLY A 124 31.71 5.66 -9.97
CA GLY A 124 31.33 6.91 -9.32
C GLY A 124 29.83 7.09 -9.07
N ALA A 125 29.02 6.08 -9.36
CA ALA A 125 27.58 6.14 -9.04
C ALA A 125 27.34 5.81 -7.55
N TRP A 126 26.32 6.41 -6.97
CA TRP A 126 25.95 6.24 -5.57
C TRP A 126 24.45 6.44 -5.36
N THR A 127 23.91 5.85 -4.31
CA THR A 127 22.49 5.91 -3.99
C THR A 127 22.25 6.81 -2.80
N ALA A 128 21.15 7.55 -2.82
CA ALA A 128 20.67 8.35 -1.71
C ALA A 128 19.19 8.15 -1.46
N THR A 129 18.78 8.35 -0.22
CA THR A 129 17.36 8.50 0.14
C THR A 129 16.93 9.93 -0.17
N VAL A 130 15.83 10.04 -0.90
CA VAL A 130 15.16 11.30 -1.27
C VAL A 130 13.76 11.29 -0.66
N ALA A 131 13.45 12.26 0.19
CA ALA A 131 12.10 12.45 0.65
C ALA A 131 11.27 13.06 -0.47
N ALA A 132 10.29 12.30 -0.97
CA ALA A 132 9.33 12.71 -1.96
C ALA A 132 8.00 13.07 -1.29
N THR A 133 7.36 14.16 -1.72
CA THR A 133 5.96 14.47 -1.39
C THR A 133 5.19 14.70 -2.67
N TRP A 134 3.92 14.35 -2.69
CA TRP A 134 3.02 14.60 -3.82
C TRP A 134 1.57 14.58 -3.36
N ARG A 135 0.69 15.14 -4.18
CA ARG A 135 -0.74 15.14 -3.96
C ARG A 135 -1.48 15.12 -5.31
N VAL A 136 -2.56 14.38 -5.40
CA VAL A 136 -3.46 14.45 -6.56
C VAL A 136 -4.36 15.67 -6.39
N GLY A 137 -4.04 16.75 -7.10
CA GLY A 137 -4.71 18.04 -6.99
C GLY A 137 -6.21 17.95 -7.25
N GLY A 138 -7.01 18.55 -6.35
CA GLY A 138 -8.47 18.49 -6.38
C GLY A 138 -9.08 17.18 -5.86
N PHE A 139 -8.28 16.16 -5.57
CA PHE A 139 -8.73 14.90 -4.98
C PHE A 139 -8.36 14.80 -3.50
N GLU A 140 -7.23 15.33 -3.13
CA GLU A 140 -6.61 15.15 -1.82
C GLU A 140 -6.37 16.48 -1.14
N GLU A 141 -6.59 16.53 0.18
CA GLU A 141 -6.32 17.71 0.99
C GLU A 141 -4.88 17.75 1.52
N ARG A 142 -4.29 16.58 1.71
CA ARG A 142 -2.94 16.40 2.25
C ARG A 142 -2.05 15.71 1.22
N ALA A 143 -0.74 15.96 1.33
CA ALA A 143 0.25 15.27 0.52
C ALA A 143 0.62 13.90 1.10
N ALA A 144 0.82 12.93 0.24
CA ALA A 144 1.55 11.70 0.52
C ALA A 144 3.04 12.02 0.74
N HIS A 145 3.75 11.15 1.45
CA HIS A 145 5.17 11.30 1.74
C HIS A 145 5.86 9.95 1.77
N ALA A 146 6.94 9.80 1.01
CA ALA A 146 7.74 8.59 1.01
C ALA A 146 9.23 8.90 0.92
N ASP A 147 10.04 8.02 1.50
CA ASP A 147 11.46 7.96 1.25
C ASP A 147 11.71 7.07 0.03
N VAL A 148 12.34 7.62 -1.01
CA VAL A 148 12.58 6.97 -2.31
C VAL A 148 14.08 6.89 -2.55
N ALA A 149 14.56 5.74 -3.02
CA ALA A 149 15.96 5.59 -3.43
C ALA A 149 16.20 6.26 -4.79
N PHE A 150 17.24 7.10 -4.88
CA PHE A 150 17.73 7.67 -6.12
C PHE A 150 19.21 7.33 -6.28
N ALA A 151 19.59 6.79 -7.44
CA ALA A 151 21.00 6.65 -7.80
C ALA A 151 21.45 7.85 -8.66
N PHE A 152 22.60 8.38 -8.31
CA PHE A 152 23.23 9.51 -8.98
C PHE A 152 24.52 9.09 -9.68
N ALA A 153 24.82 9.73 -10.81
CA ALA A 153 26.05 9.61 -11.56
C ALA A 153 26.62 11.02 -11.85
N ASP A 154 27.79 11.09 -12.49
CA ASP A 154 28.44 12.36 -12.88
C ASP A 154 28.57 13.33 -11.68
N ASP A 155 29.13 12.86 -10.58
CA ASP A 155 29.27 13.64 -9.34
C ASP A 155 27.93 14.22 -8.83
N GLY A 156 26.82 13.49 -8.99
CA GLY A 156 25.49 13.92 -8.56
C GLY A 156 24.73 14.81 -9.55
N LYS A 157 25.29 15.07 -10.74
CA LYS A 157 24.66 15.94 -11.76
C LYS A 157 23.65 15.22 -12.63
N ARG A 158 23.61 13.88 -12.59
CA ARG A 158 22.74 13.03 -13.37
C ARG A 158 22.02 12.03 -12.46
N ILE A 159 20.79 11.69 -12.82
CA ILE A 159 20.02 10.63 -12.18
C ILE A 159 20.22 9.37 -13.00
N ALA A 160 20.71 8.30 -12.36
CA ALA A 160 21.00 7.02 -13.01
C ALA A 160 19.88 5.98 -12.75
N HIS A 161 19.17 6.09 -11.62
CA HIS A 161 18.07 5.18 -11.29
C HIS A 161 17.13 5.81 -10.25
N ILE A 162 15.86 5.40 -10.27
CA ILE A 162 14.85 5.75 -9.27
C ILE A 162 14.21 4.47 -8.75
N GLY A 163 14.05 4.37 -7.43
CA GLY A 163 13.45 3.22 -6.75
C GLY A 163 14.47 2.12 -6.43
N GLY A 164 13.94 1.02 -5.93
CA GLY A 164 14.72 -0.15 -5.50
C GLY A 164 15.12 -0.11 -4.03
N GLY A 165 15.72 -1.21 -3.56
CA GLY A 165 16.06 -1.37 -2.14
C GLY A 165 14.82 -1.68 -1.28
N ALA A 166 14.82 -1.15 -0.05
CA ALA A 166 13.73 -1.29 0.92
C ALA A 166 12.86 -0.02 1.02
N ASP A 167 13.15 0.99 0.19
CA ASP A 167 12.41 2.25 0.19
C ASP A 167 11.17 2.15 -0.72
N VAL A 168 10.17 2.98 -0.44
CA VAL A 168 8.96 3.07 -1.25
C VAL A 168 9.30 3.56 -2.66
N THR A 169 8.67 2.97 -3.67
CA THR A 169 8.77 3.46 -5.05
C THR A 169 7.37 3.77 -5.57
N PRO A 170 6.89 5.02 -5.46
CA PRO A 170 5.58 5.41 -5.96
C PRO A 170 5.39 5.04 -7.44
N VAL A 171 4.20 4.63 -7.83
CA VAL A 171 3.91 4.16 -9.21
C VAL A 171 4.31 5.20 -10.25
N TRP A 172 4.04 6.49 -9.99
CA TRP A 172 4.37 7.59 -10.89
C TRP A 172 5.88 7.87 -11.06
N LEU A 173 6.73 7.33 -10.15
CA LEU A 173 8.21 7.38 -10.23
C LEU A 173 8.82 6.07 -10.72
N GLY A 174 8.08 4.96 -10.62
CA GLY A 174 8.62 3.61 -10.85
C GLY A 174 8.75 3.21 -12.32
N GLY A 175 8.21 3.99 -13.26
CA GLY A 175 8.21 3.68 -14.68
C GLY A 175 7.34 4.62 -15.50
N THR A 176 7.22 4.34 -16.81
CA THR A 176 6.27 5.05 -17.67
C THR A 176 4.84 4.68 -17.32
N THR A 177 3.94 5.64 -17.29
CA THR A 177 2.53 5.42 -16.94
C THR A 177 1.57 6.00 -17.98
N ASP A 178 0.45 5.29 -18.17
CA ASP A 178 -0.73 5.77 -18.86
C ASP A 178 -1.69 6.34 -17.81
N VAL A 179 -2.17 7.54 -18.02
CA VAL A 179 -3.06 8.24 -17.08
C VAL A 179 -4.41 8.53 -17.71
N ARG A 180 -5.47 8.33 -16.94
CA ARG A 180 -6.82 8.85 -17.24
C ARG A 180 -7.37 9.57 -16.03
N ARG A 181 -7.95 10.74 -16.28
CA ARG A 181 -8.52 11.59 -15.24
C ARG A 181 -9.88 12.11 -15.64
N THR A 182 -10.82 12.06 -14.71
CA THR A 182 -12.13 12.73 -14.77
C THR A 182 -12.29 13.64 -13.56
N ASP A 183 -13.47 14.18 -13.33
CA ASP A 183 -13.75 15.03 -12.16
C ASP A 183 -13.75 14.22 -10.85
N ASP A 184 -14.00 12.91 -10.92
CA ASP A 184 -14.22 12.04 -9.77
C ASP A 184 -13.31 10.79 -9.72
N VAL A 185 -12.57 10.48 -10.79
CA VAL A 185 -11.64 9.33 -10.82
C VAL A 185 -10.32 9.73 -11.47
N VAL A 186 -9.21 9.29 -10.86
CA VAL A 186 -7.87 9.28 -11.47
C VAL A 186 -7.35 7.86 -11.50
N VAL A 187 -6.87 7.41 -12.66
CA VAL A 187 -6.17 6.14 -12.84
C VAL A 187 -4.76 6.41 -13.32
N ILE A 188 -3.76 5.93 -12.58
CA ILE A 188 -2.34 5.97 -12.91
C ILE A 188 -1.87 4.53 -13.11
N ALA A 189 -1.71 4.08 -14.35
CA ALA A 189 -1.35 2.70 -14.66
C ALA A 189 0.02 2.62 -15.32
N ALA A 190 0.89 1.73 -14.87
CA ALA A 190 2.13 1.44 -15.58
C ALA A 190 1.83 1.00 -17.01
N THR A 191 2.53 1.61 -17.97
CA THR A 191 2.28 1.39 -19.40
C THR A 191 2.40 -0.09 -19.78
N GLY A 192 1.41 -0.58 -20.54
CA GLY A 192 1.38 -1.94 -21.03
C GLY A 192 0.88 -3.00 -20.03
N THR A 193 0.32 -2.58 -18.89
CA THR A 193 -0.32 -3.46 -17.90
C THR A 193 -1.81 -3.66 -18.19
N LEU A 194 -2.68 -3.09 -17.37
CA LEU A 194 -4.13 -3.13 -17.57
C LEU A 194 -4.60 -2.05 -18.56
N PRO A 195 -5.67 -2.29 -19.33
CA PRO A 195 -6.27 -1.25 -20.17
C PRO A 195 -6.83 -0.12 -19.30
N VAL A 196 -6.13 1.02 -19.24
CA VAL A 196 -6.45 2.14 -18.35
C VAL A 196 -7.90 2.66 -18.51
N ALA A 197 -8.47 2.54 -19.73
CA ALA A 197 -9.85 2.92 -19.98
C ALA A 197 -10.87 1.98 -19.33
N SER A 198 -10.56 0.67 -19.25
CA SER A 198 -11.40 -0.32 -18.57
C SER A 198 -11.35 -0.10 -17.07
N VAL A 199 -10.15 0.08 -16.51
CA VAL A 199 -9.97 0.38 -15.08
C VAL A 199 -10.71 1.67 -14.69
N LEU A 200 -10.67 2.71 -15.55
CA LEU A 200 -11.43 3.95 -15.31
C LEU A 200 -12.94 3.67 -15.27
N ALA A 201 -13.47 2.89 -16.22
CA ALA A 201 -14.90 2.58 -16.28
C ALA A 201 -15.35 1.78 -15.05
N GLU A 202 -14.54 0.80 -14.61
CA GLU A 202 -14.80 0.00 -13.41
C GLU A 202 -14.75 0.86 -12.14
N ALA A 203 -13.79 1.78 -12.02
CA ALA A 203 -13.71 2.71 -10.90
C ALA A 203 -14.89 3.71 -10.86
N GLN A 204 -15.36 4.19 -12.02
CA GLN A 204 -16.55 5.04 -12.11
C GLN A 204 -17.81 4.29 -11.70
N GLU A 205 -17.97 3.02 -12.13
CA GLU A 205 -19.10 2.17 -11.69
C GLU A 205 -19.02 1.87 -10.20
N ALA A 206 -17.81 1.63 -9.65
CA ALA A 206 -17.62 1.46 -8.21
C ALA A 206 -18.09 2.67 -7.40
N LEU A 207 -17.83 3.90 -7.88
CA LEU A 207 -18.37 5.12 -7.28
C LEU A 207 -19.91 5.17 -7.35
N VAL A 208 -20.51 4.73 -8.46
CA VAL A 208 -21.97 4.67 -8.60
C VAL A 208 -22.56 3.69 -7.58
N VAL A 209 -21.97 2.50 -7.44
CA VAL A 209 -22.37 1.49 -6.45
C VAL A 209 -22.23 2.05 -5.02
N ALA A 210 -21.06 2.60 -4.69
CA ALA A 210 -20.78 3.14 -3.36
C ALA A 210 -21.70 4.32 -2.98
N ARG A 211 -22.00 5.22 -3.92
CA ARG A 211 -22.89 6.38 -3.69
C ARG A 211 -24.29 6.01 -3.25
N ARG A 212 -24.79 4.83 -3.61
CA ARG A 212 -26.12 4.36 -3.17
C ARG A 212 -26.20 4.12 -1.68
N VAL A 213 -25.09 3.76 -1.05
CA VAL A 213 -25.00 3.46 0.39
C VAL A 213 -24.34 4.59 1.16
N LEU A 214 -23.20 5.10 0.65
CA LEU A 214 -22.38 6.13 1.32
C LEU A 214 -22.84 7.56 1.03
N GLY A 215 -23.72 7.76 0.02
CA GLY A 215 -24.20 9.09 -0.38
C GLY A 215 -23.07 9.99 -0.89
N ALA A 216 -23.09 11.26 -0.50
CA ALA A 216 -22.15 12.28 -0.98
C ALA A 216 -20.69 12.08 -0.51
N ARG A 217 -20.43 11.15 0.39
CA ARG A 217 -19.05 10.81 0.81
C ARG A 217 -18.28 10.05 -0.27
N ALA A 218 -18.98 9.33 -1.13
CA ALA A 218 -18.39 8.62 -2.25
C ALA A 218 -18.20 9.60 -3.43
N ASP A 219 -17.25 10.53 -3.31
CA ASP A 219 -17.08 11.58 -4.31
C ASP A 219 -15.88 11.37 -5.26
N ARG A 220 -14.74 10.90 -4.78
CA ARG A 220 -13.51 10.78 -5.57
C ARG A 220 -12.72 9.51 -5.27
N LEU A 221 -12.06 8.97 -6.30
CA LEU A 221 -11.25 7.76 -6.21
C LEU A 221 -9.96 7.91 -7.01
N VAL A 222 -8.85 7.47 -6.40
CA VAL A 222 -7.55 7.34 -7.07
C VAL A 222 -7.20 5.86 -7.14
N VAL A 223 -6.87 5.39 -8.34
CA VAL A 223 -6.49 3.99 -8.62
C VAL A 223 -5.10 3.96 -9.22
N GLU A 224 -4.23 3.18 -8.66
CA GLU A 224 -2.87 2.95 -9.14
C GLU A 224 -2.68 1.51 -9.61
N VAL A 225 -2.03 1.35 -10.76
CA VAL A 225 -1.70 0.03 -11.32
C VAL A 225 -0.19 -0.04 -11.49
N PRO A 226 0.55 -0.65 -10.55
CA PRO A 226 1.98 -0.91 -10.68
C PRO A 226 2.31 -1.82 -11.87
N SER A 227 3.58 -1.87 -12.28
CA SER A 227 4.00 -2.67 -13.45
C SER A 227 3.97 -4.19 -13.21
N SER A 228 3.91 -4.63 -11.96
CA SER A 228 3.86 -6.03 -11.55
C SER A 228 3.47 -6.16 -10.08
N ALA A 229 3.20 -7.37 -9.60
CA ALA A 229 3.05 -7.66 -8.16
C ALA A 229 4.26 -7.19 -7.34
N ALA A 230 5.46 -7.39 -7.84
CA ALA A 230 6.68 -6.95 -7.17
C ALA A 230 6.82 -5.41 -7.13
N ALA A 231 6.35 -4.72 -8.17
CA ALA A 231 6.29 -3.26 -8.20
C ALA A 231 5.21 -2.72 -7.25
N MET A 232 4.12 -3.46 -7.06
CA MET A 232 3.10 -3.15 -6.04
C MET A 232 3.68 -3.25 -4.63
N ASP A 233 4.40 -4.33 -4.30
CA ASP A 233 5.09 -4.45 -3.02
C ASP A 233 6.08 -3.28 -2.78
N ALA A 234 6.82 -2.87 -3.83
CA ALA A 234 7.74 -1.74 -3.77
C ALA A 234 7.03 -0.40 -3.60
N ALA A 235 5.89 -0.19 -4.27
CA ALA A 235 5.08 1.03 -4.11
C ALA A 235 4.51 1.17 -2.68
N LEU A 236 4.30 0.05 -2.01
CA LEU A 236 3.76 -0.02 -0.65
C LEU A 236 4.84 -0.14 0.43
N GLY A 237 6.13 -0.27 0.06
CA GLY A 237 7.24 -0.39 1.00
C GLY A 237 7.21 -1.66 1.85
N ILE A 238 6.71 -2.77 1.29
CA ILE A 238 6.57 -4.06 1.96
C ILE A 238 7.49 -5.11 1.36
N ASP A 239 7.63 -6.24 2.04
CA ASP A 239 8.46 -7.34 1.59
C ASP A 239 7.95 -7.94 0.27
N ARG A 240 8.88 -8.25 -0.64
CA ARG A 240 8.56 -8.82 -1.94
C ARG A 240 7.78 -10.14 -1.81
N GLY A 241 6.69 -10.25 -2.57
CA GLY A 241 5.81 -11.42 -2.60
C GLY A 241 4.67 -11.37 -1.59
N SER A 242 4.57 -10.29 -0.78
CA SER A 242 3.50 -10.13 0.21
C SER A 242 2.11 -10.14 -0.44
N TYR A 243 1.97 -9.49 -1.59
CA TYR A 243 0.69 -9.39 -2.31
C TYR A 243 0.66 -10.14 -3.65
N ALA A 244 1.56 -11.10 -3.87
CA ALA A 244 1.61 -11.86 -5.13
C ALA A 244 0.30 -12.56 -5.51
N GLY A 245 -0.55 -12.92 -4.54
CA GLY A 245 -1.84 -13.58 -4.77
C GLY A 245 -3.07 -12.72 -4.51
N VAL A 246 -2.89 -11.41 -4.29
CA VAL A 246 -3.96 -10.45 -3.97
C VAL A 246 -4.27 -9.64 -5.23
N ALA A 247 -5.55 -9.50 -5.58
CA ALA A 247 -5.98 -8.79 -6.78
C ALA A 247 -5.88 -7.28 -6.65
N ALA A 248 -6.24 -6.76 -5.49
CA ALA A 248 -6.22 -5.34 -5.17
C ALA A 248 -6.06 -5.11 -3.67
N ILE A 249 -5.63 -3.91 -3.30
CA ILE A 249 -5.54 -3.46 -1.92
C ILE A 249 -5.76 -1.96 -1.84
N THR A 250 -6.41 -1.53 -0.78
CA THR A 250 -6.58 -0.12 -0.44
C THR A 250 -5.71 0.24 0.76
N THR A 251 -4.85 1.24 0.59
CA THR A 251 -3.97 1.75 1.66
C THR A 251 -3.56 3.19 1.37
N GLY A 252 -2.77 3.79 2.25
CA GLY A 252 -2.20 5.11 1.99
C GLY A 252 -1.37 5.15 0.71
N ALA A 253 -1.42 6.25 -0.04
CA ALA A 253 -0.64 6.47 -1.26
C ALA A 253 0.88 6.30 -1.08
N ASP A 254 1.34 6.36 0.16
CA ASP A 254 2.73 6.14 0.60
C ASP A 254 2.92 4.80 1.34
N GLY A 255 1.96 3.88 1.23
CA GLY A 255 1.95 2.60 1.94
C GLY A 255 1.61 2.72 3.43
N SER A 256 1.31 3.92 3.94
CA SER A 256 1.02 4.12 5.37
C SER A 256 -0.47 3.91 5.70
N THR A 257 -0.74 3.59 6.97
CA THR A 257 -2.11 3.54 7.53
C THR A 257 -2.36 4.69 8.53
N VAL A 258 -1.65 5.81 8.35
CA VAL A 258 -1.79 6.98 9.23
C VAL A 258 -3.06 7.75 8.88
N PRO A 259 -3.95 8.03 9.86
CA PRO A 259 -5.20 8.74 9.61
C PRO A 259 -5.01 10.09 8.89
N GLY A 260 -5.85 10.33 7.89
CA GLY A 260 -5.86 11.57 7.12
C GLY A 260 -4.73 11.68 6.09
N ARG A 261 -4.02 10.61 5.78
CA ARG A 261 -3.19 10.50 4.58
C ARG A 261 -4.07 10.17 3.37
N PRO A 262 -3.63 10.53 2.15
CA PRO A 262 -4.31 10.09 0.95
C PRO A 262 -4.40 8.57 0.87
N VAL A 263 -5.57 8.05 0.52
CA VAL A 263 -5.82 6.61 0.41
C VAL A 263 -6.14 6.28 -1.04
N HIS A 264 -5.38 5.33 -1.60
CA HIS A 264 -5.50 4.88 -2.98
C HIS A 264 -5.85 3.40 -3.05
N VAL A 265 -6.48 3.01 -4.16
CA VAL A 265 -6.64 1.61 -4.55
C VAL A 265 -5.46 1.20 -5.41
N PHE A 266 -4.76 0.14 -5.05
CA PHE A 266 -3.69 -0.46 -5.83
C PHE A 266 -4.15 -1.78 -6.44
N LEU A 267 -4.07 -1.90 -7.77
CA LEU A 267 -4.42 -3.13 -8.48
C LEU A 267 -3.15 -3.92 -8.80
N ASN A 268 -3.14 -5.20 -8.45
CA ASN A 268 -2.12 -6.12 -8.91
C ASN A 268 -2.43 -6.56 -10.35
N PRO A 269 -1.69 -6.12 -11.36
CA PRO A 269 -2.04 -6.40 -12.75
C PRO A 269 -2.01 -7.89 -13.11
N GLU A 270 -1.20 -8.70 -12.39
CA GLU A 270 -1.06 -10.13 -12.64
C GLU A 270 -2.28 -10.93 -12.15
N VAL A 271 -2.95 -10.48 -11.10
CA VAL A 271 -4.12 -11.17 -10.53
C VAL A 271 -5.41 -10.51 -10.98
N TYR A 272 -5.48 -9.18 -10.93
CA TYR A 272 -6.67 -8.43 -11.34
C TYR A 272 -6.97 -8.61 -12.83
N GLY A 273 -5.91 -8.63 -13.66
CA GLY A 273 -6.05 -8.80 -15.11
C GLY A 273 -6.62 -10.16 -15.54
N ASP A 274 -6.53 -11.17 -14.69
CA ASP A 274 -7.08 -12.52 -14.93
C ASP A 274 -8.53 -12.66 -14.44
N LEU A 275 -9.10 -11.63 -13.81
CA LEU A 275 -10.49 -11.67 -13.33
C LEU A 275 -11.48 -11.51 -14.50
N GLU A 276 -12.55 -12.28 -14.43
CA GLU A 276 -13.72 -12.05 -15.30
C GLU A 276 -14.38 -10.70 -14.93
N PRO A 277 -15.13 -10.04 -15.85
CA PRO A 277 -15.65 -8.69 -15.64
C PRO A 277 -16.46 -8.48 -14.34
N VAL A 278 -17.31 -9.45 -13.97
CA VAL A 278 -18.13 -9.32 -12.75
C VAL A 278 -17.27 -9.41 -11.48
N PRO A 279 -16.40 -10.42 -11.30
CA PRO A 279 -15.43 -10.42 -10.21
C PRO A 279 -14.54 -9.17 -10.15
N ALA A 280 -14.04 -8.67 -11.29
CA ALA A 280 -13.22 -7.47 -11.34
C ALA A 280 -14.00 -6.24 -10.79
N GLN A 281 -15.25 -6.06 -11.25
CA GLN A 281 -16.10 -4.97 -10.77
C GLN A 281 -16.40 -5.10 -9.27
N VAL A 282 -16.65 -6.30 -8.76
CA VAL A 282 -16.88 -6.52 -7.33
C VAL A 282 -15.63 -6.15 -6.52
N VAL A 283 -14.45 -6.59 -6.95
CA VAL A 283 -13.18 -6.21 -6.29
C VAL A 283 -12.99 -4.69 -6.31
N MET A 284 -13.17 -4.03 -7.46
CA MET A 284 -13.06 -2.57 -7.56
C MET A 284 -14.04 -1.86 -6.63
N SER A 285 -15.29 -2.33 -6.56
CA SER A 285 -16.31 -1.72 -5.69
C SER A 285 -16.00 -1.93 -4.22
N HIS A 286 -15.47 -3.10 -3.84
CA HIS A 286 -15.03 -3.40 -2.48
C HIS A 286 -13.89 -2.46 -2.06
N GLU A 287 -12.83 -2.37 -2.87
CA GLU A 287 -11.69 -1.49 -2.59
C GLU A 287 -12.09 0.00 -2.56
N ALA A 288 -13.00 0.40 -3.46
CA ALA A 288 -13.53 1.76 -3.44
C ALA A 288 -14.21 2.11 -2.12
N VAL A 289 -14.95 1.18 -1.48
CA VAL A 289 -15.56 1.42 -0.17
C VAL A 289 -14.48 1.69 0.87
N HIS A 290 -13.41 0.92 0.90
CA HIS A 290 -12.31 1.14 1.81
C HIS A 290 -11.65 2.51 1.62
N ALA A 291 -11.40 2.91 0.36
CA ALA A 291 -10.82 4.21 0.05
C ALA A 291 -11.73 5.37 0.46
N LEU A 292 -13.01 5.27 0.14
CA LEU A 292 -14.02 6.31 0.39
C LEU A 292 -14.38 6.49 1.88
N THR A 293 -14.04 5.51 2.71
CA THR A 293 -14.34 5.52 4.14
C THR A 293 -13.10 5.66 5.03
N ASP A 294 -11.92 5.80 4.44
CA ASP A 294 -10.62 5.85 5.14
C ASP A 294 -10.40 4.61 6.05
N ALA A 295 -10.96 3.46 5.62
CA ALA A 295 -10.98 2.23 6.40
C ALA A 295 -9.60 1.73 6.81
N PRO A 296 -8.53 1.82 5.98
CA PRO A 296 -7.19 1.36 6.34
C PRO A 296 -6.58 2.08 7.54
N ALA A 297 -7.03 3.31 7.80
CA ALA A 297 -6.55 4.12 8.93
C ALA A 297 -7.38 3.91 10.20
N SER A 298 -8.47 3.15 10.13
CA SER A 298 -9.36 2.91 11.26
C SER A 298 -8.87 1.76 12.16
N GLY A 299 -9.33 1.77 13.40
CA GLY A 299 -9.13 0.65 14.33
C GLY A 299 -10.35 -0.27 14.45
N ALA A 300 -11.28 -0.20 13.50
CA ALA A 300 -12.50 -0.99 13.53
C ALA A 300 -12.22 -2.50 13.36
N GLU A 301 -13.16 -3.33 13.80
CA GLU A 301 -13.05 -4.78 13.67
C GLU A 301 -13.01 -5.21 12.20
N ALA A 302 -12.08 -6.11 11.87
CA ALA A 302 -11.85 -6.54 10.49
C ALA A 302 -13.12 -7.12 9.83
N TRP A 303 -13.91 -7.92 10.55
CA TRP A 303 -15.15 -8.45 9.99
C TRP A 303 -16.15 -7.36 9.58
N LEU A 304 -16.14 -6.21 10.28
CA LEU A 304 -17.03 -5.11 9.96
C LEU A 304 -16.52 -4.33 8.75
N LEU A 305 -15.20 -4.14 8.64
CA LEU A 305 -14.58 -3.47 7.49
C LEU A 305 -14.82 -4.26 6.21
N GLU A 306 -14.42 -5.55 6.22
CA GLU A 306 -14.53 -6.43 5.05
C GLU A 306 -15.99 -6.75 4.71
N GLY A 307 -16.78 -7.07 5.73
CA GLY A 307 -18.19 -7.41 5.54
C GLY A 307 -19.01 -6.23 5.02
N PHE A 308 -18.70 -5.00 5.42
CA PHE A 308 -19.36 -3.81 4.92
C PHE A 308 -18.96 -3.50 3.48
N ALA A 309 -17.67 -3.63 3.15
CA ALA A 309 -17.20 -3.45 1.78
C ALA A 309 -17.84 -4.47 0.83
N ASP A 310 -17.92 -5.74 1.22
CA ASP A 310 -18.62 -6.76 0.46
C ASP A 310 -20.15 -6.52 0.43
N TYR A 311 -20.75 -6.00 1.51
CA TYR A 311 -22.17 -5.65 1.52
C TYR A 311 -22.51 -4.61 0.45
N VAL A 312 -21.66 -3.61 0.30
CA VAL A 312 -21.83 -2.58 -0.74
C VAL A 312 -21.51 -3.13 -2.13
N ALA A 313 -20.39 -3.84 -2.29
CA ALA A 313 -19.90 -4.32 -3.58
C ALA A 313 -20.82 -5.39 -4.21
N LEU A 314 -21.45 -6.23 -3.40
CA LEU A 314 -22.32 -7.33 -3.85
C LEU A 314 -23.80 -6.91 -4.00
N ARG A 315 -24.14 -5.68 -3.63
CA ARG A 315 -25.52 -5.19 -3.61
C ARG A 315 -26.27 -5.38 -4.92
N ASP A 316 -25.61 -5.13 -6.04
CA ASP A 316 -26.20 -5.18 -7.39
C ASP A 316 -25.87 -6.49 -8.13
N VAL A 317 -25.23 -7.43 -7.45
CA VAL A 317 -24.92 -8.74 -8.05
C VAL A 317 -26.12 -9.65 -7.95
N ASP A 318 -26.75 -9.94 -9.09
CA ASP A 318 -27.91 -10.82 -9.18
C ASP A 318 -27.52 -12.31 -9.07
N LEU A 319 -27.06 -12.70 -7.89
CA LEU A 319 -26.75 -14.08 -7.55
C LEU A 319 -27.49 -14.49 -6.28
N PRO A 320 -28.02 -15.73 -6.23
CA PRO A 320 -28.62 -16.26 -5.01
C PRO A 320 -27.61 -16.29 -3.87
N ARG A 321 -28.03 -15.96 -2.68
CA ARG A 321 -27.17 -15.93 -1.48
C ARG A 321 -26.43 -17.26 -1.25
N SER A 322 -27.06 -18.39 -1.56
CA SER A 322 -26.44 -19.72 -1.50
C SER A 322 -25.23 -19.89 -2.46
N ARG A 323 -25.12 -19.05 -3.50
CA ARG A 323 -23.95 -19.03 -4.39
C ARG A 323 -22.90 -18.01 -3.94
N THR A 324 -23.34 -16.86 -3.46
CA THR A 324 -22.44 -15.80 -2.97
C THR A 324 -21.79 -16.20 -1.66
N ALA A 325 -22.46 -16.99 -0.81
CA ALA A 325 -21.95 -17.54 0.45
C ALA A 325 -21.66 -19.06 0.37
N GLY A 326 -21.24 -19.54 -0.79
CA GLY A 326 -21.06 -20.98 -1.04
C GLY A 326 -19.97 -21.63 -0.22
N GLN A 327 -18.87 -20.94 0.01
CA GLN A 327 -17.71 -21.47 0.75
C GLN A 327 -18.02 -21.57 2.26
N ILE A 328 -18.64 -20.55 2.84
CA ILE A 328 -19.02 -20.61 4.26
C ILE A 328 -20.15 -21.62 4.49
N ALA A 329 -21.12 -21.74 3.58
CA ALA A 329 -22.16 -22.75 3.65
C ALA A 329 -21.57 -24.17 3.62
N GLU A 330 -20.58 -24.44 2.78
CA GLU A 330 -19.87 -25.71 2.74
C GLU A 330 -19.06 -25.97 4.01
N GLN A 331 -18.38 -24.95 4.52
CA GLN A 331 -17.64 -25.05 5.77
C GLN A 331 -18.57 -25.38 6.94
N VAL A 332 -19.73 -24.72 7.04
CA VAL A 332 -20.73 -24.99 8.08
C VAL A 332 -21.26 -26.43 8.01
N ARG A 333 -21.51 -26.94 6.78
CA ARG A 333 -21.93 -28.35 6.63
C ARG A 333 -20.87 -29.36 7.09
N ARG A 334 -19.60 -29.03 6.87
CA ARG A 334 -18.47 -29.93 7.18
C ARG A 334 -18.03 -29.86 8.64
N ASP A 335 -17.91 -28.65 9.17
CA ASP A 335 -17.22 -28.36 10.44
C ASP A 335 -18.16 -27.87 11.54
N GLY A 336 -19.42 -27.55 11.19
CA GLY A 336 -20.39 -26.91 12.07
C GLY A 336 -20.34 -25.38 12.02
N VAL A 337 -21.27 -24.76 12.72
CA VAL A 337 -21.39 -23.29 12.78
C VAL A 337 -20.26 -22.72 13.63
N PRO A 338 -19.56 -21.67 13.19
CA PRO A 338 -18.52 -21.02 14.03
C PRO A 338 -19.11 -20.41 15.31
N ASP A 339 -18.36 -20.50 16.41
CA ASP A 339 -18.79 -19.98 17.71
C ASP A 339 -18.67 -18.45 17.84
N THR A 340 -17.86 -17.81 17.01
CA THR A 340 -17.55 -16.37 17.06
C THR A 340 -17.63 -15.75 15.68
N LEU A 341 -17.86 -14.44 15.63
CA LEU A 341 -17.71 -13.65 14.40
C LEU A 341 -16.29 -13.80 13.84
N PRO A 342 -16.09 -13.63 12.52
CA PRO A 342 -14.77 -13.71 11.90
C PRO A 342 -13.76 -12.77 12.56
N THR A 343 -12.58 -13.30 12.85
CA THR A 343 -11.48 -12.51 13.43
C THR A 343 -10.56 -11.97 12.34
N ARG A 344 -9.69 -11.05 12.69
CA ARG A 344 -8.62 -10.57 11.80
C ARG A 344 -7.73 -11.73 11.29
N ALA A 345 -7.46 -12.73 12.12
CA ALA A 345 -6.65 -13.88 11.72
C ALA A 345 -7.35 -14.76 10.68
N ASP A 346 -8.68 -14.84 10.69
CA ASP A 346 -9.46 -15.59 9.71
C ASP A 346 -9.50 -14.87 8.35
N LEU A 347 -9.41 -13.55 8.36
CA LEU A 347 -9.43 -12.67 7.19
C LEU A 347 -8.03 -12.36 6.62
N ASP A 348 -6.97 -12.87 7.24
CA ASP A 348 -5.61 -12.76 6.71
C ASP A 348 -5.52 -13.47 5.35
N SER A 349 -4.87 -12.82 4.37
CA SER A 349 -4.76 -13.33 2.99
C SER A 349 -4.09 -14.70 2.89
N GLN A 350 -3.33 -15.11 3.91
CA GLN A 350 -2.66 -16.40 4.00
C GLN A 350 -3.46 -17.42 4.85
N ALA A 351 -4.59 -16.99 5.45
CA ALA A 351 -5.40 -17.89 6.27
C ALA A 351 -6.03 -19.02 5.43
N PRO A 352 -6.09 -20.25 5.96
CA PRO A 352 -6.88 -21.28 5.34
C PRO A 352 -8.36 -20.87 5.30
N HIS A 353 -9.03 -21.10 4.16
CA HIS A 353 -10.47 -20.77 3.98
C HIS A 353 -10.80 -19.26 4.06
N VAL A 354 -9.86 -18.38 3.75
CA VAL A 354 -10.07 -16.92 3.77
C VAL A 354 -11.32 -16.50 3.00
N GLY A 355 -11.64 -17.11 1.86
CA GLY A 355 -12.88 -16.82 1.12
C GLY A 355 -14.15 -17.08 1.92
N ALA A 356 -14.19 -18.16 2.71
CA ALA A 356 -15.33 -18.42 3.61
C ALA A 356 -15.40 -17.39 4.75
N ALA A 357 -14.27 -16.88 5.23
CA ALA A 357 -14.24 -15.84 6.25
C ALA A 357 -14.79 -14.49 5.73
N TYR A 358 -14.48 -14.12 4.48
CA TYR A 358 -15.07 -12.96 3.82
C TYR A 358 -16.57 -13.10 3.64
N GLU A 359 -17.04 -14.25 3.12
CA GLU A 359 -18.47 -14.56 2.99
C GLU A 359 -19.17 -14.50 4.35
N ALA A 360 -18.52 -15.01 5.42
CA ALA A 360 -19.03 -14.97 6.79
C ALA A 360 -19.15 -13.53 7.30
N ALA A 361 -18.13 -12.68 7.08
CA ALA A 361 -18.12 -11.27 7.45
C ALA A 361 -19.21 -10.48 6.70
N TRP A 362 -19.35 -10.73 5.40
CA TRP A 362 -20.44 -10.18 4.59
C TRP A 362 -21.81 -10.49 5.19
N LEU A 363 -22.06 -11.76 5.57
CA LEU A 363 -23.33 -12.18 6.16
C LEU A 363 -23.61 -11.51 7.52
N VAL A 364 -22.61 -11.14 8.31
CA VAL A 364 -22.83 -10.34 9.52
C VAL A 364 -23.44 -8.99 9.16
N CYS A 365 -22.90 -8.30 8.14
CA CYS A 365 -23.44 -7.02 7.69
C CYS A 365 -24.83 -7.16 7.06
N VAL A 366 -25.07 -8.23 6.30
CA VAL A 366 -26.41 -8.57 5.78
C VAL A 366 -27.40 -8.77 6.93
N THR A 367 -27.03 -9.53 7.96
CA THR A 367 -27.87 -9.76 9.15
C THR A 367 -28.24 -8.44 9.84
N LEU A 368 -27.28 -7.56 10.03
CA LEU A 368 -27.54 -6.22 10.61
C LEU A 368 -28.50 -5.40 9.73
N ALA A 369 -28.26 -5.36 8.42
CA ALA A 369 -29.11 -4.61 7.50
C ALA A 369 -30.54 -5.15 7.42
N GLU A 370 -30.72 -6.46 7.45
CA GLU A 370 -32.04 -7.08 7.42
C GLU A 370 -32.85 -6.84 8.70
N HIS A 371 -32.17 -6.82 9.85
CA HIS A 371 -32.88 -6.60 11.13
C HIS A 371 -33.16 -5.12 11.42
N PHE A 372 -32.27 -4.22 11.03
CA PHE A 372 -32.31 -2.82 11.45
C PHE A 372 -32.37 -1.81 10.30
N GLY A 373 -32.25 -2.28 9.07
CA GLY A 373 -32.19 -1.45 7.87
C GLY A 373 -30.77 -0.98 7.55
N GLU A 374 -30.53 -0.67 6.26
CA GLU A 374 -29.22 -0.24 5.72
C GLU A 374 -28.70 1.02 6.41
N ASP A 375 -29.54 2.02 6.65
CA ASP A 375 -29.15 3.24 7.34
C ASP A 375 -28.60 2.99 8.76
N ALA A 376 -29.10 1.95 9.44
CA ALA A 376 -28.62 1.58 10.76
C ALA A 376 -27.24 0.90 10.68
N LEU A 377 -27.05 0.03 9.69
CA LEU A 377 -25.74 -0.56 9.40
C LEU A 377 -24.69 0.51 9.08
N VAL A 378 -25.03 1.48 8.21
CA VAL A 378 -24.14 2.59 7.86
C VAL A 378 -23.75 3.41 9.09
N ARG A 379 -24.70 3.79 9.94
CA ARG A 379 -24.40 4.53 11.18
C ARG A 379 -23.54 3.73 12.15
N PHE A 380 -23.76 2.42 12.23
CA PHE A 380 -22.95 1.54 13.07
C PHE A 380 -21.52 1.45 12.56
N TYR A 381 -21.35 1.28 11.25
CA TYR A 381 -20.05 1.28 10.57
C TYR A 381 -19.31 2.59 10.80
N ASP A 382 -19.95 3.74 10.59
CA ASP A 382 -19.36 5.06 10.80
C ASP A 382 -18.90 5.28 12.25
N ALA A 383 -19.68 4.82 13.22
CA ALA A 383 -19.28 4.91 14.62
C ALA A 383 -18.04 4.05 14.92
N ALA A 384 -17.95 2.87 14.33
CA ALA A 384 -16.80 1.97 14.46
C ALA A 384 -15.54 2.58 13.82
N LEU A 385 -15.65 3.17 12.63
CA LEU A 385 -14.55 3.91 11.98
C LEU A 385 -14.05 5.06 12.85
N GLY A 386 -14.95 5.75 13.53
CA GLY A 386 -14.63 6.80 14.49
C GLY A 386 -14.03 6.32 15.81
N GLY A 387 -13.76 5.01 15.96
CA GLY A 387 -13.16 4.41 17.16
C GLY A 387 -14.12 4.22 18.33
N ALA A 388 -15.44 4.23 18.08
CA ALA A 388 -16.41 3.94 19.12
C ALA A 388 -16.31 2.47 19.58
N ASP A 389 -16.55 2.24 20.86
CA ASP A 389 -16.62 0.91 21.43
C ASP A 389 -17.78 0.13 20.80
N LEU A 390 -17.46 -1.00 20.16
CA LEU A 390 -18.37 -1.77 19.32
C LEU A 390 -19.57 -2.29 20.12
N GLU A 391 -19.35 -2.91 21.27
CA GLU A 391 -20.40 -3.46 22.14
C GLU A 391 -21.35 -2.36 22.64
N ARG A 392 -20.79 -1.22 23.06
CA ARG A 392 -21.59 -0.09 23.51
C ARG A 392 -22.39 0.53 22.39
N THR A 393 -21.80 0.62 21.20
CA THR A 393 -22.46 1.17 20.01
C THR A 393 -23.60 0.28 19.55
N LEU A 394 -23.37 -1.03 19.50
CA LEU A 394 -24.39 -2.02 19.14
C LEU A 394 -25.58 -1.95 20.09
N ARG A 395 -25.32 -1.92 21.42
CA ARG A 395 -26.39 -1.74 22.43
C ARG A 395 -27.12 -0.43 22.30
N GLY A 396 -26.37 0.65 22.13
CA GLY A 396 -26.94 2.01 22.14
C GLY A 396 -27.76 2.31 20.88
N GLN A 397 -27.32 1.85 19.73
CA GLN A 397 -27.97 2.13 18.44
C GLN A 397 -29.00 1.08 18.04
N LEU A 398 -28.73 -0.21 18.35
CA LEU A 398 -29.50 -1.32 17.83
C LEU A 398 -30.18 -2.17 18.93
N GLY A 399 -29.83 -1.94 20.18
CA GLY A 399 -30.38 -2.70 21.32
C GLY A 399 -29.83 -4.13 21.45
N TRP A 400 -28.84 -4.51 20.65
CA TRP A 400 -28.22 -5.83 20.66
C TRP A 400 -26.86 -5.81 21.38
N THR A 401 -26.50 -6.98 21.87
CA THR A 401 -25.13 -7.32 22.30
C THR A 401 -24.38 -8.00 21.16
N ILE A 402 -23.05 -8.16 21.28
CA ILE A 402 -22.28 -8.99 20.34
C ILE A 402 -22.80 -10.45 20.36
N ALA A 403 -23.25 -10.94 21.51
CA ALA A 403 -23.83 -12.28 21.59
C ALA A 403 -25.15 -12.40 20.82
N ASP A 404 -26.01 -11.36 20.87
CA ASP A 404 -27.26 -11.34 20.10
C ASP A 404 -26.95 -11.31 18.59
N LEU A 405 -25.99 -10.47 18.15
CA LEU A 405 -25.55 -10.43 16.77
C LEU A 405 -24.97 -11.77 16.31
N THR A 406 -24.11 -12.38 17.13
CA THR A 406 -23.51 -13.69 16.82
C THR A 406 -24.59 -14.75 16.66
N ALA A 407 -25.58 -14.78 17.55
CA ALA A 407 -26.67 -15.75 17.47
C ALA A 407 -27.52 -15.57 16.20
N ALA A 408 -27.92 -14.34 15.87
CA ALA A 408 -28.69 -14.05 14.67
C ALA A 408 -27.91 -14.40 13.37
N TRP A 409 -26.59 -14.10 13.34
CA TRP A 409 -25.72 -14.49 12.24
C TRP A 409 -25.55 -16.01 12.12
N GLN A 410 -25.44 -16.74 13.25
CA GLN A 410 -25.38 -18.19 13.26
C GLN A 410 -26.67 -18.82 12.71
N ASP A 411 -27.84 -18.26 13.02
CA ASP A 411 -29.12 -18.69 12.44
C ASP A 411 -29.14 -18.50 10.91
N GLU A 412 -28.61 -17.39 10.39
CA GLU A 412 -28.46 -17.19 8.95
C GLU A 412 -27.51 -18.20 8.31
N LEU A 413 -26.38 -18.50 8.94
CA LEU A 413 -25.44 -19.53 8.46
C LEU A 413 -26.08 -20.92 8.39
N ILE A 414 -26.89 -21.28 9.36
CA ILE A 414 -27.66 -22.53 9.35
C ILE A 414 -28.65 -22.53 8.19
N SER A 415 -29.37 -21.42 8.00
CA SER A 415 -30.35 -21.27 6.93
C SER A 415 -29.73 -21.50 5.55
N ILE A 416 -28.65 -20.81 5.22
CA ILE A 416 -28.01 -20.93 3.89
C ILE A 416 -27.35 -22.30 3.69
N SER A 417 -26.86 -22.95 4.76
CA SER A 417 -26.24 -24.28 4.69
C SER A 417 -27.27 -25.39 4.38
N THR A 418 -28.52 -25.18 4.69
CA THR A 418 -29.62 -26.19 4.48
C THR A 418 -30.30 -26.04 3.11
N VAL A 419 -30.24 -24.87 2.47
CA VAL A 419 -30.92 -24.58 1.18
C VAL A 419 -30.17 -25.14 -0.03
N GLY A 420 -28.91 -25.55 0.11
CA GLY A 420 -28.05 -26.03 -0.97
C GLY A 420 -27.83 -27.54 -1.05
N GLY A 421 -28.67 -28.35 -0.33
CA GLY A 421 -28.62 -29.80 -0.32
C GLY A 421 -29.57 -30.46 -1.32
#